data_09fb96a543a9a57a26bebe8ab7c180b2
#
_entry.id   09fb96a543a9a57a26bebe8ab7c180b2
#
_cell.length_a   1.000
_cell.length_b   1.000
_cell.length_c   1.000
_cell.angle_alpha   90.00
_cell.angle_beta   90.00
_cell.angle_gamma   90.00
#
_symmetry.space_group_name_H-M   'P 1'
#
loop_
_entity.id
_entity.type
_entity.pdbx_description
1 polymer ?
#
loop_
_entity_poly.entity_id
_entity_poly.type
_entity_poly.pdbx_seq_one_letter_code
_entity_poly.pdbx_strand_id
1 'polypeptide(L)' 'MMLSERHQQILAIMEAGVEYSAEQVAEKIGLKGSRKRQLLNELVNKELLACIGTTKRRRYIKPVD' A
#
# COMPACT_ATOMS: atom_id res chain seq x y z
N MET A 1 -4.25 -6.12 -17.12
CA MET A 1 -4.01 -6.96 -15.95
C MET A 1 -4.94 -6.54 -14.82
N MET A 2 -5.66 -7.51 -14.25
CA MET A 2 -6.61 -7.20 -13.19
C MET A 2 -5.95 -7.22 -11.83
N LEU A 3 -6.26 -6.24 -11.01
CA LEU A 3 -5.83 -6.21 -9.63
C LEU A 3 -6.71 -7.12 -8.79
N SER A 4 -6.14 -7.73 -7.77
CA SER A 4 -6.94 -8.52 -6.84
C SER A 4 -7.85 -7.60 -6.04
N GLU A 5 -8.86 -8.18 -5.42
CA GLU A 5 -9.78 -7.42 -4.58
C GLU A 5 -9.05 -6.71 -3.45
N ARG A 6 -8.03 -7.36 -2.87
CA ARG A 6 -7.24 -6.75 -1.79
C ARG A 6 -6.45 -5.55 -2.28
N HIS A 7 -5.87 -5.66 -3.49
CA HIS A 7 -5.16 -4.52 -4.08
C HIS A 7 -6.09 -3.32 -4.25
N GLN A 8 -7.29 -3.59 -4.75
CA GLN A 8 -8.28 -2.54 -4.95
C GLN A 8 -8.71 -1.90 -3.63
N GLN A 9 -8.87 -2.72 -2.57
CA GLN A 9 -9.21 -2.20 -1.25
C GLN A 9 -8.12 -1.27 -0.71
N ILE A 10 -6.87 -1.65 -0.89
CA ILE A 10 -5.75 -0.82 -0.43
C ILE A 10 -5.78 0.53 -1.14
N LEU A 11 -5.93 0.52 -2.46
CA LEU A 11 -5.97 1.77 -3.21
C LEU A 11 -7.17 2.63 -2.84
N ALA A 12 -8.29 1.99 -2.52
CA ALA A 12 -9.52 2.72 -2.18
C ALA A 12 -9.41 3.46 -0.84
N ILE A 13 -8.68 2.89 0.13
CA ILE A 13 -8.55 3.53 1.45
C ILE A 13 -7.43 4.56 1.51
N MET A 14 -6.53 4.56 0.55
CA MET A 14 -5.40 5.49 0.53
C MET A 14 -5.77 6.77 -0.20
N GLU A 15 -5.49 7.90 0.43
CA GLU A 15 -5.67 9.19 -0.22
C GLU A 15 -4.41 9.54 -0.99
N ALA A 16 -4.57 10.05 -2.20
CA ALA A 16 -3.43 10.44 -3.03
C ALA A 16 -2.62 11.54 -2.31
N GLY A 17 -1.29 11.37 -2.33
CA GLY A 17 -0.40 12.34 -1.72
C GLY A 17 -0.20 12.18 -0.22
N VAL A 18 -0.88 11.24 0.42
CA VAL A 18 -0.77 11.01 1.86
C VAL A 18 0.06 9.75 2.11
N GLU A 19 1.00 9.84 3.05
CA GLU A 19 1.87 8.71 3.40
C GLU A 19 1.19 7.79 4.40
N TYR A 20 1.33 6.49 4.18
CA TYR A 20 0.79 5.46 5.06
C TYR A 20 1.85 4.42 5.36
N SER A 21 1.91 3.94 6.60
CA SER A 21 2.72 2.78 6.92
C SER A 21 1.97 1.51 6.55
N ALA A 22 2.70 0.40 6.45
CA ALA A 22 2.06 -0.89 6.17
C ALA A 22 1.03 -1.24 7.25
N GLU A 23 1.36 -0.94 8.52
CA GLU A 23 0.47 -1.21 9.63
C GLU A 23 -0.84 -0.41 9.52
N GLN A 24 -0.74 0.86 9.13
CA GLN A 24 -1.94 1.69 8.96
C GLN A 24 -2.86 1.14 7.89
N VAL A 25 -2.28 0.72 6.77
CA VAL A 25 -3.07 0.15 5.68
C VAL A 25 -3.70 -1.16 6.12
N ALA A 26 -2.91 -2.04 6.74
CA ALA A 26 -3.41 -3.34 7.18
C ALA A 26 -4.55 -3.21 8.19
N GLU A 27 -4.42 -2.25 9.10
CA GLU A 27 -5.44 -2.02 10.11
C GLU A 27 -6.76 -1.57 9.48
N LYS A 28 -6.68 -0.72 8.48
CA LYS A 28 -7.89 -0.21 7.82
C LYS A 28 -8.66 -1.29 7.05
N ILE A 29 -7.97 -2.27 6.50
CA ILE A 29 -8.63 -3.33 5.72
C ILE A 29 -8.67 -4.68 6.43
N GLY A 30 -8.21 -4.73 7.67
CA GLY A 30 -8.30 -5.94 8.47
C GLY A 30 -7.32 -7.05 8.10
N LEU A 31 -6.19 -6.71 7.48
CA LEU A 31 -5.17 -7.69 7.14
C LEU A 31 -4.27 -7.97 8.34
N LYS A 32 -3.85 -9.23 8.45
CA LYS A 32 -2.95 -9.65 9.51
C LYS A 32 -1.73 -10.34 8.93
N GLY A 33 -0.65 -10.34 9.70
CA GLY A 33 0.58 -11.04 9.33
C GLY A 33 1.36 -10.32 8.25
N SER A 34 2.14 -11.07 7.48
CA SER A 34 3.05 -10.52 6.48
C SER A 34 2.39 -10.20 5.14
N ARG A 35 1.14 -10.58 4.98
CA ARG A 35 0.43 -10.39 3.72
C ARG A 35 0.39 -8.93 3.28
N LYS A 36 0.30 -8.01 4.25
CA LYS A 36 0.25 -6.58 3.96
C LYS A 36 1.46 -6.11 3.16
N ARG A 37 2.65 -6.57 3.52
CA ARG A 37 3.87 -6.17 2.82
C ARG A 37 3.91 -6.70 1.39
N GLN A 38 3.47 -7.93 1.22
CA GLN A 38 3.42 -8.53 -0.10
C GLN A 38 2.51 -7.74 -1.02
N LEU A 39 1.31 -7.41 -0.55
CA LEU A 39 0.34 -6.66 -1.34
C LEU A 39 0.84 -5.26 -1.68
N LEU A 40 1.44 -4.59 -0.70
CA LEU A 40 1.97 -3.24 -0.93
C LEU A 40 3.14 -3.27 -1.91
N ASN A 41 4.03 -4.26 -1.78
CA ASN A 41 5.16 -4.38 -2.70
C ASN A 41 4.68 -4.67 -4.12
N GLU A 42 3.64 -5.47 -4.28
CA GLU A 42 3.06 -5.74 -5.58
C GLU A 42 2.52 -4.45 -6.22
N LEU A 43 1.87 -3.61 -5.41
CA LEU A 43 1.37 -2.33 -5.91
C LEU A 43 2.50 -1.38 -6.30
N VAL A 44 3.59 -1.38 -5.54
CA VAL A 44 4.76 -0.59 -5.88
C VAL A 44 5.37 -1.08 -7.20
N ASN A 45 5.45 -2.40 -7.38
CA ASN A 45 5.97 -2.98 -8.62
C ASN A 45 5.11 -2.63 -9.83
N LYS A 46 3.83 -2.43 -9.62
CA LYS A 46 2.90 -2.02 -10.69
C LYS A 46 2.85 -0.51 -10.86
N GLU A 47 3.67 0.21 -10.13
CA GLU A 47 3.76 1.68 -10.17
C GLU A 47 2.47 2.37 -9.75
N LEU A 48 1.63 1.68 -8.99
CA LEU A 48 0.41 2.25 -8.43
C LEU A 48 0.64 2.91 -7.09
N LEU A 49 1.72 2.54 -6.42
CA LEU A 49 2.19 3.18 -5.19
C LEU A 49 3.67 3.47 -5.29
N ALA A 50 4.11 4.48 -4.57
CA ALA A 50 5.53 4.76 -4.39
C ALA A 50 5.93 4.37 -2.97
N CYS A 51 7.19 3.96 -2.79
CA CYS A 51 7.72 3.59 -1.50
C CYS A 51 8.71 4.67 -1.06
N ILE A 52 8.54 5.19 0.14
CA ILE A 52 9.39 6.25 0.68
C ILE A 52 10.03 5.76 1.98
N GLY A 53 11.30 6.10 2.18
CA GLY A 53 12.00 5.80 3.42
C GLY A 53 12.75 4.49 3.40
N THR A 54 13.34 4.17 4.54
CA THR A 54 14.17 2.98 4.71
C THR A 54 13.36 1.80 5.23
N THR A 55 14.02 0.65 5.32
CA THR A 55 13.41 -0.62 5.71
C THR A 55 12.56 -0.53 6.98
N LYS A 56 13.02 0.23 7.99
CA LYS A 56 12.32 0.30 9.27
C LYS A 56 11.23 1.37 9.32
N ARG A 57 11.34 2.38 8.45
CA ARG A 57 10.38 3.49 8.43
C ARG A 57 9.80 3.68 7.05
N ARG A 58 9.56 2.57 6.37
CA ARG A 58 9.02 2.60 5.03
C ARG A 58 7.58 3.11 5.04
N ARG A 59 7.32 4.06 4.17
CA ARG A 59 5.98 4.59 3.96
C ARG A 59 5.58 4.37 2.52
N TYR A 60 4.30 4.29 2.31
CA TYR A 60 3.73 4.11 0.97
C TYR A 60 2.85 5.30 0.67
N ILE A 61 2.92 5.78 -0.55
CA ILE A 61 2.15 6.94 -0.97
C ILE A 61 1.52 6.63 -2.32
N LYS A 62 0.26 7.05 -2.47
CA LYS A 62 -0.43 6.94 -3.74
C LYS A 62 -0.08 8.18 -4.56
N PRO A 63 0.53 8.01 -5.75
CA PRO A 63 0.94 9.17 -6.54
C PRO A 63 -0.22 10.10 -6.87
N VAL A 64 0.07 11.37 -6.90
CA VAL A 64 -0.89 12.40 -7.33
C VAL A 64 -0.60 12.69 -8.80
N ASP A 65 -1.61 12.60 -9.62
CA ASP A 65 -1.48 12.92 -11.05
C ASP A 65 -1.43 14.40 -11.31
#